data_d29f29c628b6096dcb33ddd06e9a6c1d
#
_entry.id   d29f29c628b6096dcb33ddd06e9a6c1d
#
_cell.length_a   1.000
_cell.length_b   1.000
_cell.length_c   1.000
_cell.angle_alpha   90.00
_cell.angle_beta   90.00
_cell.angle_gamma   90.00
#
_symmetry.space_group_name_H-M   'P 1'
#
loop_
_entity.id
_entity.type
_entity.pdbx_description
1 polymer ?
#
loop_
_entity_poly.entity_id
_entity_poly.type
_entity_poly.pdbx_seq_one_letter_code
_entity_poly.pdbx_strand_id
1 'polypeptide(L)'
;MLKRLDLVIINRSFWPVYPVIGEALMRFAEQQSLSKNVGVILQDHAGIKAYLTREKRGLGVNFYPCHALSVSGSSILRRVADAVYFMLWVFSILLLKRPKKVYVSTDPPVLVPFIVMIYCKLFRAQFVYHLQDIHPEAANVVMPVQPMLFRLLKSMDSLTMRSADSLITITDQMAEQIKERSSTRVPIKTLVNPSVSFEHVIVPDVKKVGFTFCGNAGRLQRIPLIIQAIDQYCQAGGTLPFVFAGAGVYAGELEKLAEKHVNVTYKGLVSASEAAQLSADYEWALLPIEDDVTKFAFPSKSSSYILAGAKIIAVCGCNTSVAKWVTTNAIGVVVEPCVDSLRQFFFAIEHDEYSNVQLNMDRDILKARLGFDVFVNDLTELVVGDRGLEHG
;
A
#
# COMPACT_ATOMS: atom_id res chain seq x y z
N MET A 1 12.94 -37.18 3.51
CA MET A 1 13.50 -35.87 3.87
C MET A 1 12.57 -34.78 3.39
N LEU A 2 12.13 -33.86 4.26
CA LEU A 2 11.36 -32.67 3.86
C LEU A 2 12.26 -31.81 2.95
N LYS A 3 11.85 -31.57 1.72
CA LYS A 3 12.63 -30.79 0.76
C LYS A 3 12.77 -29.34 1.28
N ARG A 4 14.01 -28.90 1.49
CA ARG A 4 14.33 -27.53 1.95
C ARG A 4 13.80 -26.50 0.95
N LEU A 5 13.22 -25.38 1.46
CA LEU A 5 12.77 -24.29 0.60
C LEU A 5 13.95 -23.44 0.13
N ASP A 6 13.93 -22.98 -1.11
CA ASP A 6 14.92 -22.05 -1.62
C ASP A 6 14.55 -20.61 -1.25
N LEU A 7 13.27 -20.28 -1.32
CA LEU A 7 12.71 -18.96 -1.00
C LEU A 7 11.44 -19.09 -0.17
N VAL A 8 11.30 -18.29 0.87
CA VAL A 8 10.04 -18.08 1.58
C VAL A 8 9.62 -16.62 1.48
N ILE A 9 8.37 -16.40 1.13
CA ILE A 9 7.70 -15.10 1.08
C ILE A 9 6.76 -15.02 2.28
N ILE A 10 6.92 -13.98 3.11
CA ILE A 10 6.11 -13.78 4.32
C ILE A 10 5.39 -12.44 4.19
N ASN A 11 4.08 -12.50 4.08
CA ASN A 11 3.20 -11.34 4.09
C ASN A 11 1.84 -11.75 4.65
N ARG A 12 1.37 -11.06 5.69
CA ARG A 12 0.09 -11.40 6.32
C ARG A 12 -1.07 -11.20 5.35
N SER A 13 -1.10 -10.05 4.72
CA SER A 13 -2.12 -9.67 3.74
C SER A 13 -1.77 -10.24 2.36
N PHE A 14 -2.57 -11.18 1.88
CA PHE A 14 -2.27 -11.90 0.66
C PHE A 14 -3.48 -12.01 -0.27
N TRP A 15 -3.24 -12.43 -1.51
CA TRP A 15 -4.29 -12.79 -2.47
C TRP A 15 -5.22 -13.88 -1.88
N PRO A 16 -6.54 -13.89 -2.17
CA PRO A 16 -7.28 -13.00 -3.07
C PRO A 16 -7.80 -11.71 -2.40
N VAL A 17 -7.68 -11.56 -1.08
CA VAL A 17 -8.30 -10.47 -0.32
C VAL A 17 -7.62 -9.13 -0.58
N TYR A 18 -6.32 -9.15 -0.84
CA TYR A 18 -5.51 -7.94 -1.03
C TYR A 18 -5.03 -7.82 -2.49
N PRO A 19 -5.74 -7.01 -3.31
CA PRO A 19 -5.60 -7.03 -4.77
C PRO A 19 -4.37 -6.28 -5.32
N VAL A 20 -3.62 -5.60 -4.49
CA VAL A 20 -2.38 -4.90 -4.89
C VAL A 20 -1.18 -5.74 -4.51
N ILE A 21 -0.65 -5.55 -3.30
CA ILE A 21 0.58 -6.25 -2.87
C ILE A 21 0.38 -7.77 -2.76
N GLY A 22 -0.79 -8.22 -2.35
CA GLY A 22 -1.11 -9.66 -2.27
C GLY A 22 -1.10 -10.34 -3.64
N GLU A 23 -1.68 -9.71 -4.66
CA GLU A 23 -1.62 -10.19 -6.05
C GLU A 23 -0.20 -10.13 -6.61
N ALA A 24 0.53 -9.04 -6.37
CA ALA A 24 1.91 -8.90 -6.82
C ALA A 24 2.81 -10.00 -6.24
N LEU A 25 2.70 -10.27 -4.94
CA LEU A 25 3.46 -11.35 -4.27
C LEU A 25 3.03 -12.73 -4.73
N MET A 26 1.74 -12.92 -5.09
CA MET A 26 1.25 -14.16 -5.67
C MET A 26 1.91 -14.42 -7.03
N ARG A 27 1.92 -13.44 -7.95
CA ARG A 27 2.60 -13.53 -9.25
C ARG A 27 4.10 -13.76 -9.08
N PHE A 28 4.73 -13.07 -8.14
CA PHE A 28 6.14 -13.30 -7.82
C PHE A 28 6.40 -14.73 -7.34
N ALA A 29 5.57 -15.26 -6.45
CA ALA A 29 5.70 -16.64 -5.97
C ALA A 29 5.54 -17.66 -7.11
N GLU A 30 4.54 -17.48 -7.99
CA GLU A 30 4.31 -18.31 -9.16
C GLU A 30 5.51 -18.29 -10.13
N GLN A 31 6.01 -17.10 -10.47
CA GLN A 31 7.18 -16.95 -11.33
C GLN A 31 8.43 -17.66 -10.75
N GLN A 32 8.69 -17.47 -9.45
CA GLN A 32 9.84 -18.10 -8.81
C GLN A 32 9.69 -19.62 -8.68
N SER A 33 8.45 -20.12 -8.56
CA SER A 33 8.20 -21.56 -8.43
C SER A 33 8.53 -22.37 -9.68
N LEU A 34 8.68 -21.72 -10.83
CA LEU A 34 9.10 -22.37 -12.09
C LEU A 34 10.53 -22.95 -11.99
N SER A 35 11.38 -22.38 -11.15
CA SER A 35 12.80 -22.79 -11.03
C SER A 35 13.25 -23.11 -9.60
N LYS A 36 12.47 -22.76 -8.59
CA LYS A 36 12.82 -22.86 -7.17
C LYS A 36 11.72 -23.49 -6.35
N ASN A 37 12.12 -24.08 -5.21
CA ASN A 37 11.16 -24.54 -4.21
C ASN A 37 10.71 -23.38 -3.34
N VAL A 38 9.55 -22.79 -3.66
CA VAL A 38 9.02 -21.57 -3.03
C VAL A 38 7.96 -21.89 -1.99
N GLY A 39 8.02 -21.21 -0.84
CA GLY A 39 7.00 -21.21 0.19
C GLY A 39 6.38 -19.84 0.40
N VAL A 40 5.10 -19.79 0.69
CA VAL A 40 4.37 -18.57 1.09
C VAL A 40 3.75 -18.76 2.46
N ILE A 41 4.07 -17.87 3.40
CA ILE A 41 3.45 -17.82 4.74
C ILE A 41 2.54 -16.61 4.78
N LEU A 42 1.26 -16.83 5.06
CA LEU A 42 0.22 -15.81 5.03
C LEU A 42 -0.83 -16.03 6.12
N GLN A 43 -1.66 -15.01 6.38
CA GLN A 43 -2.85 -15.19 7.19
C GLN A 43 -4.07 -15.42 6.30
N ASP A 44 -4.80 -16.50 6.58
CA ASP A 44 -5.93 -16.91 5.77
C ASP A 44 -7.24 -16.29 6.28
N HIS A 45 -7.71 -15.29 5.55
CA HIS A 45 -8.97 -14.59 5.82
C HIS A 45 -10.15 -15.09 4.96
N ALA A 46 -9.87 -15.86 3.91
CA ALA A 46 -10.87 -16.19 2.90
C ALA A 46 -10.94 -17.69 2.52
N GLY A 47 -10.14 -18.54 3.16
CA GLY A 47 -10.04 -19.95 2.74
C GLY A 47 -9.22 -20.10 1.45
N ILE A 48 -7.98 -19.60 1.45
CA ILE A 48 -7.11 -19.50 0.28
C ILE A 48 -7.07 -20.78 -0.57
N LYS A 49 -7.10 -21.96 0.03
CA LYS A 49 -7.03 -23.23 -0.70
C LYS A 49 -8.17 -23.40 -1.70
N ALA A 50 -9.39 -22.99 -1.35
CA ALA A 50 -10.54 -23.05 -2.25
C ALA A 50 -10.36 -22.12 -3.45
N TYR A 51 -9.84 -20.92 -3.21
CA TYR A 51 -9.54 -19.94 -4.28
C TYR A 51 -8.43 -20.44 -5.20
N LEU A 52 -7.32 -20.98 -4.66
CA LEU A 52 -6.24 -21.53 -5.46
C LEU A 52 -6.74 -22.61 -6.43
N THR A 53 -7.62 -23.51 -5.94
CA THR A 53 -8.19 -24.58 -6.77
C THR A 53 -9.14 -24.02 -7.84
N ARG A 54 -10.02 -23.11 -7.45
CA ARG A 54 -11.02 -22.51 -8.36
C ARG A 54 -10.38 -21.70 -9.49
N GLU A 55 -9.40 -20.86 -9.14
CA GLU A 55 -8.73 -19.97 -10.08
C GLU A 55 -7.53 -20.62 -10.78
N LYS A 56 -7.22 -21.86 -10.44
CA LYS A 56 -6.03 -22.61 -10.95
C LYS A 56 -4.72 -21.84 -10.77
N ARG A 57 -4.58 -21.18 -9.62
CA ARG A 57 -3.41 -20.35 -9.27
C ARG A 57 -2.49 -21.07 -8.29
N GLY A 58 -1.24 -20.57 -8.16
CA GLY A 58 -0.26 -21.06 -7.17
C GLY A 58 0.32 -22.43 -7.47
N LEU A 59 0.29 -22.89 -8.71
CA LEU A 59 0.88 -24.16 -9.10
C LEU A 59 2.39 -24.17 -8.79
N GLY A 60 2.86 -25.20 -8.11
CA GLY A 60 4.27 -25.30 -7.69
C GLY A 60 4.66 -24.52 -6.44
N VAL A 61 3.79 -23.70 -5.89
CA VAL A 61 4.01 -22.92 -4.66
C VAL A 61 3.51 -23.67 -3.43
N ASN A 62 4.30 -23.70 -2.35
CA ASN A 62 3.92 -24.31 -1.08
C ASN A 62 3.30 -23.26 -0.16
N PHE A 63 1.99 -23.30 0.07
CA PHE A 63 1.29 -22.39 0.96
C PHE A 63 1.22 -22.90 2.39
N TYR A 64 1.53 -22.00 3.34
CA TYR A 64 1.47 -22.23 4.79
C TYR A 64 0.53 -21.21 5.44
N PRO A 65 -0.79 -21.35 5.21
CA PRO A 65 -1.78 -20.42 5.73
C PRO A 65 -1.90 -20.57 7.26
N CYS A 66 -1.96 -19.42 7.94
CA CYS A 66 -2.28 -19.31 9.35
C CYS A 66 -3.71 -18.81 9.51
N HIS A 67 -4.50 -19.42 10.38
CA HIS A 67 -5.87 -18.98 10.61
C HIS A 67 -5.89 -17.57 11.25
N ALA A 68 -6.77 -16.69 10.74
CA ALA A 68 -6.95 -15.37 11.31
C ALA A 68 -7.82 -15.41 12.57
N LEU A 69 -7.31 -14.93 13.69
CA LEU A 69 -8.04 -14.84 14.95
C LEU A 69 -8.77 -13.50 15.12
N SER A 70 -8.37 -12.49 14.35
CA SER A 70 -8.96 -11.15 14.39
C SER A 70 -9.53 -10.74 13.03
N VAL A 71 -10.59 -9.92 13.08
CA VAL A 71 -11.21 -9.30 11.90
C VAL A 71 -11.22 -7.79 12.06
N SER A 72 -11.59 -7.06 11.00
CA SER A 72 -11.80 -5.62 11.07
C SER A 72 -12.79 -5.29 12.20
N GLY A 73 -12.41 -4.35 13.10
CA GLY A 73 -13.22 -4.01 14.28
C GLY A 73 -12.91 -4.82 15.55
N SER A 74 -12.05 -5.85 15.51
CA SER A 74 -11.63 -6.58 16.71
C SER A 74 -10.91 -5.68 17.71
N SER A 75 -11.03 -6.00 19.02
CA SER A 75 -10.34 -5.29 20.11
C SER A 75 -8.81 -5.33 19.94
N ILE A 76 -8.13 -4.34 20.52
CA ILE A 76 -6.66 -4.23 20.45
C ILE A 76 -5.98 -5.49 21.01
N LEU A 77 -6.47 -6.03 22.14
CA LEU A 77 -5.92 -7.25 22.75
C LEU A 77 -6.02 -8.44 21.80
N ARG A 78 -7.14 -8.61 21.11
CA ARG A 78 -7.32 -9.68 20.12
C ARG A 78 -6.39 -9.53 18.92
N ARG A 79 -6.17 -8.30 18.46
CA ARG A 79 -5.22 -7.99 17.38
C ARG A 79 -3.77 -8.28 17.78
N VAL A 80 -3.40 -7.96 19.02
CA VAL A 80 -2.06 -8.28 19.54
C VAL A 80 -1.88 -9.80 19.67
N ALA A 81 -2.86 -10.50 20.22
CA ALA A 81 -2.83 -11.96 20.31
C ALA A 81 -2.71 -12.64 18.93
N ASP A 82 -3.44 -12.12 17.94
CA ASP A 82 -3.37 -12.57 16.55
C ASP A 82 -1.99 -12.33 15.91
N ALA A 83 -1.39 -11.18 16.15
CA ALA A 83 -0.04 -10.86 15.67
C ALA A 83 1.03 -11.77 16.31
N VAL A 84 0.91 -12.06 17.60
CA VAL A 84 1.81 -12.99 18.30
C VAL A 84 1.60 -14.43 17.80
N TYR A 85 0.36 -14.84 17.60
CA TYR A 85 0.05 -16.16 17.04
C TYR A 85 0.63 -16.34 15.64
N PHE A 86 0.46 -15.34 14.76
CA PHE A 86 1.06 -15.35 13.43
C PHE A 86 2.59 -15.35 13.48
N MET A 87 3.21 -14.59 14.38
CA MET A 87 4.66 -14.59 14.59
C MET A 87 5.18 -15.98 14.98
N LEU A 88 4.51 -16.66 15.91
CA LEU A 88 4.87 -18.03 16.32
C LEU A 88 4.69 -19.04 15.19
N TRP A 89 3.63 -18.90 14.39
CA TRP A 89 3.40 -19.70 13.19
C TRP A 89 4.54 -19.52 12.18
N VAL A 90 4.89 -18.27 11.86
CA VAL A 90 6.01 -17.96 10.97
C VAL A 90 7.29 -18.62 11.45
N PHE A 91 7.64 -18.45 12.73
CA PHE A 91 8.85 -19.03 13.30
C PHE A 91 8.87 -20.55 13.22
N SER A 92 7.75 -21.20 13.54
CA SER A 92 7.61 -22.66 13.46
C SER A 92 7.82 -23.19 12.04
N ILE A 93 7.24 -22.52 11.03
CA ILE A 93 7.43 -22.91 9.63
C ILE A 93 8.88 -22.71 9.18
N LEU A 94 9.50 -21.59 9.57
CA LEU A 94 10.91 -21.34 9.27
C LEU A 94 11.83 -22.43 9.86
N LEU A 95 11.62 -22.85 11.10
CA LEU A 95 12.39 -23.91 11.75
C LEU A 95 12.20 -25.26 11.05
N LEU A 96 10.96 -25.59 10.64
CA LEU A 96 10.62 -26.87 9.99
C LEU A 96 11.12 -26.94 8.55
N LYS A 97 10.99 -25.84 7.78
CA LYS A 97 11.28 -25.83 6.33
C LYS A 97 12.69 -25.36 5.99
N ARG A 98 13.34 -24.65 6.92
CA ARG A 98 14.73 -24.15 6.82
C ARG A 98 15.04 -23.48 5.49
N PRO A 99 14.32 -22.42 5.09
CA PRO A 99 14.56 -21.73 3.83
C PRO A 99 15.99 -21.17 3.76
N LYS A 100 16.52 -21.09 2.52
CA LYS A 100 17.83 -20.47 2.26
C LYS A 100 17.73 -18.95 2.21
N LYS A 101 16.59 -18.43 1.73
CA LYS A 101 16.30 -17.00 1.60
C LYS A 101 14.91 -16.71 2.12
N VAL A 102 14.77 -15.61 2.86
CA VAL A 102 13.49 -15.14 3.39
C VAL A 102 13.25 -13.71 2.94
N TYR A 103 12.15 -13.51 2.25
CA TYR A 103 11.56 -12.20 1.99
C TYR A 103 10.43 -11.98 2.99
N VAL A 104 10.43 -10.85 3.69
CA VAL A 104 9.34 -10.45 4.59
C VAL A 104 9.02 -8.96 4.41
N SER A 105 7.73 -8.64 4.41
CA SER A 105 7.26 -7.26 4.44
C SER A 105 6.95 -6.77 5.86
N THR A 106 6.57 -5.49 5.98
CA THR A 106 6.08 -4.88 7.23
C THR A 106 4.65 -5.28 7.60
N ASP A 107 4.08 -6.32 7.01
CA ASP A 107 2.75 -6.81 7.34
C ASP A 107 2.77 -8.27 7.84
N PRO A 108 2.64 -8.47 9.18
CA PRO A 108 2.54 -7.50 10.27
C PRO A 108 3.89 -6.86 10.64
N PRO A 109 3.87 -5.60 11.12
CA PRO A 109 5.09 -4.86 11.37
C PRO A 109 5.86 -5.34 12.60
N VAL A 110 7.12 -5.00 12.67
CA VAL A 110 8.09 -5.13 13.78
C VAL A 110 8.29 -6.56 14.26
N LEU A 111 7.28 -7.22 14.86
CA LEU A 111 7.45 -8.51 15.54
C LEU A 111 7.81 -9.64 14.56
N VAL A 112 7.13 -9.72 13.42
CA VAL A 112 7.40 -10.78 12.43
C VAL A 112 8.75 -10.56 11.74
N PRO A 113 9.09 -9.39 11.20
CA PRO A 113 10.43 -9.14 10.68
C PRO A 113 11.54 -9.39 11.71
N PHE A 114 11.30 -9.05 12.98
CA PHE A 114 12.27 -9.28 14.05
C PHE A 114 12.55 -10.77 14.30
N ILE A 115 11.52 -11.61 14.37
CA ILE A 115 11.71 -13.05 14.54
C ILE A 115 12.33 -13.70 13.30
N VAL A 116 12.02 -13.21 12.10
CA VAL A 116 12.67 -13.59 10.85
C VAL A 116 14.17 -13.25 10.88
N MET A 117 14.53 -12.07 11.34
CA MET A 117 15.92 -11.67 11.53
C MET A 117 16.65 -12.65 12.45
N ILE A 118 16.06 -13.02 13.60
CA ILE A 118 16.65 -13.98 14.52
C ILE A 118 16.89 -15.33 13.83
N TYR A 119 15.87 -15.84 13.11
CA TYR A 119 16.00 -17.07 12.33
C TYR A 119 17.14 -16.98 11.31
N CYS A 120 17.17 -15.90 10.51
CA CYS A 120 18.16 -15.75 9.44
C CYS A 120 19.60 -15.68 10.00
N LYS A 121 19.80 -15.00 11.14
CA LYS A 121 21.11 -15.00 11.82
C LYS A 121 21.51 -16.38 12.34
N LEU A 122 20.61 -17.10 12.98
CA LEU A 122 20.90 -18.43 13.55
C LEU A 122 21.19 -19.48 12.47
N PHE A 123 20.47 -19.45 11.35
CA PHE A 123 20.57 -20.46 10.29
C PHE A 123 21.33 -19.99 9.05
N ARG A 124 21.92 -18.81 9.07
CA ARG A 124 22.66 -18.18 7.96
C ARG A 124 21.84 -18.14 6.67
N ALA A 125 20.54 -17.82 6.80
CA ALA A 125 19.66 -17.59 5.66
C ALA A 125 19.75 -16.13 5.21
N GLN A 126 19.61 -15.88 3.91
CA GLN A 126 19.56 -14.52 3.38
C GLN A 126 18.25 -13.84 3.79
N PHE A 127 18.32 -12.58 4.19
CA PHE A 127 17.22 -11.80 4.73
C PHE A 127 16.95 -10.54 3.89
N VAL A 128 15.82 -10.51 3.20
CA VAL A 128 15.32 -9.34 2.47
C VAL A 128 14.11 -8.77 3.22
N TYR A 129 14.22 -7.51 3.63
CA TYR A 129 13.18 -6.83 4.38
C TYR A 129 12.55 -5.72 3.55
N HIS A 130 11.27 -5.86 3.19
CA HIS A 130 10.50 -4.91 2.39
C HIS A 130 9.62 -4.03 3.30
N LEU A 131 10.01 -2.77 3.43
CA LEU A 131 9.31 -1.78 4.24
C LEU A 131 8.25 -1.07 3.38
N GLN A 132 7.00 -1.51 3.50
CA GLN A 132 5.83 -0.85 2.92
C GLN A 132 5.45 0.41 3.72
N ASP A 133 5.62 0.33 5.05
CA ASP A 133 5.45 1.43 5.99
C ASP A 133 6.57 1.36 7.03
N ILE A 134 6.95 2.50 7.62
CA ILE A 134 7.95 2.57 8.69
C ILE A 134 7.23 2.57 10.04
N HIS A 135 7.36 1.48 10.77
CA HIS A 135 6.75 1.29 12.09
C HIS A 135 7.79 1.36 13.22
N PRO A 136 7.41 1.78 14.43
CA PRO A 136 6.05 2.12 14.90
C PRO A 136 5.58 3.53 14.54
N GLU A 137 6.36 4.33 13.81
CA GLU A 137 6.08 5.73 13.53
C GLU A 137 4.75 5.91 12.79
N ALA A 138 4.50 5.17 11.72
CA ALA A 138 3.24 5.25 10.98
C ALA A 138 2.02 4.91 11.86
N ALA A 139 2.14 3.91 12.74
CA ALA A 139 1.08 3.57 13.67
C ALA A 139 0.85 4.66 14.73
N ASN A 140 1.91 5.31 15.20
CA ASN A 140 1.85 6.35 16.22
C ASN A 140 1.15 7.63 15.74
N VAL A 141 1.19 7.93 14.43
CA VAL A 141 0.41 9.03 13.84
C VAL A 141 -1.09 8.74 13.92
N VAL A 142 -1.50 7.47 13.70
CA VAL A 142 -2.92 7.08 13.76
C VAL A 142 -3.44 7.04 15.18
N MET A 143 -2.65 6.47 16.08
CA MET A 143 -2.99 6.27 17.48
C MET A 143 -1.73 6.29 18.33
N PRO A 144 -1.61 7.26 19.26
CA PRO A 144 -0.44 7.38 20.10
C PRO A 144 -0.11 6.09 20.84
N VAL A 145 1.11 5.60 20.63
CA VAL A 145 1.65 4.42 21.30
C VAL A 145 2.33 4.87 22.60
N GLN A 146 2.18 4.08 23.67
CA GLN A 146 2.84 4.39 24.94
C GLN A 146 4.35 4.59 24.71
N PRO A 147 4.98 5.67 25.28
CA PRO A 147 6.34 6.06 24.92
C PRO A 147 7.41 4.98 25.14
N MET A 148 7.27 4.17 26.20
CA MET A 148 8.22 3.08 26.48
C MET A 148 8.10 1.96 25.45
N LEU A 149 6.87 1.57 25.12
CA LEU A 149 6.58 0.58 24.07
C LEU A 149 7.04 1.07 22.70
N PHE A 150 6.78 2.34 22.37
CA PHE A 150 7.25 2.96 21.15
C PHE A 150 8.77 2.86 20.98
N ARG A 151 9.54 3.22 22.04
CA ARG A 151 11.01 3.13 22.02
C ARG A 151 11.49 1.69 21.84
N LEU A 152 10.84 0.74 22.51
CA LEU A 152 11.17 -0.69 22.38
C LEU A 152 10.93 -1.16 20.94
N LEU A 153 9.75 -0.93 20.39
CA LEU A 153 9.40 -1.36 19.03
C LEU A 153 10.30 -0.70 17.98
N LYS A 154 10.59 0.60 18.15
CA LYS A 154 11.53 1.33 17.29
C LYS A 154 12.95 0.75 17.35
N SER A 155 13.42 0.39 18.53
CA SER A 155 14.75 -0.24 18.71
C SER A 155 14.81 -1.62 18.05
N MET A 156 13.77 -2.44 18.24
CA MET A 156 13.65 -3.77 17.60
C MET A 156 13.67 -3.66 16.08
N ASP A 157 12.87 -2.78 15.52
CA ASP A 157 12.77 -2.62 14.07
C ASP A 157 14.05 -2.01 13.47
N SER A 158 14.69 -1.05 14.19
CA SER A 158 16.01 -0.52 13.79
C SER A 158 17.10 -1.60 13.79
N LEU A 159 17.07 -2.53 14.75
CA LEU A 159 17.98 -3.67 14.76
C LEU A 159 17.70 -4.63 13.59
N THR A 160 16.42 -4.84 13.27
CA THR A 160 16.00 -5.64 12.13
C THR A 160 16.52 -5.06 10.80
N MET A 161 16.35 -3.75 10.60
CA MET A 161 16.87 -3.03 9.42
C MET A 161 18.40 -3.15 9.29
N ARG A 162 19.14 -2.96 10.38
CA ARG A 162 20.61 -3.11 10.36
C ARG A 162 21.09 -4.54 10.11
N SER A 163 20.24 -5.49 10.31
CA SER A 163 20.57 -6.93 10.24
C SER A 163 20.12 -7.60 8.96
N ALA A 164 19.37 -6.91 8.12
CA ALA A 164 18.98 -7.40 6.81
C ALA A 164 20.17 -7.47 5.85
N ASP A 165 20.08 -8.30 4.83
CA ASP A 165 21.05 -8.32 3.73
C ASP A 165 20.69 -7.29 2.66
N SER A 166 19.41 -6.98 2.52
CA SER A 166 18.88 -5.95 1.62
C SER A 166 17.59 -5.37 2.19
N LEU A 167 17.41 -4.08 2.01
CA LEU A 167 16.18 -3.36 2.34
C LEU A 167 15.50 -2.90 1.05
N ILE A 168 14.19 -3.03 1.00
CA ILE A 168 13.35 -2.50 -0.08
C ILE A 168 12.34 -1.53 0.56
N THR A 169 12.07 -0.42 -0.09
CA THR A 169 11.04 0.55 0.34
C THR A 169 10.39 1.21 -0.86
N ILE A 170 9.36 2.04 -0.66
CA ILE A 170 8.53 2.55 -1.75
C ILE A 170 9.10 3.81 -2.38
N THR A 171 9.69 4.71 -1.57
CA THR A 171 10.16 6.03 -2.03
C THR A 171 11.56 6.34 -1.51
N ASP A 172 12.27 7.23 -2.21
CA ASP A 172 13.60 7.71 -1.80
C ASP A 172 13.54 8.43 -0.44
N GLN A 173 12.45 9.18 -0.19
CA GLN A 173 12.28 9.84 1.11
C GLN A 173 12.12 8.82 2.25
N MET A 174 11.39 7.73 2.04
CA MET A 174 11.34 6.64 3.02
C MET A 174 12.71 5.99 3.20
N ALA A 175 13.50 5.84 2.13
CA ALA A 175 14.86 5.32 2.21
C ALA A 175 15.77 6.23 3.06
N GLU A 176 15.65 7.55 2.93
CA GLU A 176 16.36 8.53 3.79
C GLU A 176 15.92 8.39 5.24
N GLN A 177 14.61 8.33 5.50
CA GLN A 177 14.08 8.12 6.86
C GLN A 177 14.56 6.81 7.49
N ILE A 178 14.64 5.73 6.73
CA ILE A 178 15.19 4.45 7.19
C ILE A 178 16.65 4.60 7.59
N LYS A 179 17.46 5.30 6.79
CA LYS A 179 18.89 5.55 7.10
C LYS A 179 19.06 6.38 8.36
N GLU A 180 18.38 7.53 8.44
CA GLU A 180 18.42 8.43 9.58
C GLU A 180 17.99 7.73 10.87
N ARG A 181 16.87 7.04 10.83
CA ARG A 181 16.24 6.39 11.98
C ARG A 181 17.07 5.21 12.51
N SER A 182 17.56 4.36 11.63
CA SER A 182 18.22 3.11 11.99
C SER A 182 19.74 3.17 11.98
N SER A 183 20.33 4.20 11.34
CA SER A 183 21.77 4.29 11.07
C SER A 183 22.29 3.05 10.32
N THR A 184 21.45 2.46 9.46
CA THR A 184 21.82 1.26 8.70
C THR A 184 22.81 1.59 7.58
N ARG A 185 23.72 0.65 7.30
CA ARG A 185 24.60 0.65 6.12
C ARG A 185 24.16 -0.37 5.06
N VAL A 186 23.06 -1.07 5.32
CA VAL A 186 22.48 -2.03 4.40
C VAL A 186 22.00 -1.31 3.14
N PRO A 187 22.24 -1.87 1.92
CA PRO A 187 21.71 -1.30 0.70
C PRO A 187 20.19 -1.20 0.75
N ILE A 188 19.68 0.00 0.44
CA ILE A 188 18.24 0.26 0.34
C ILE A 188 17.92 0.49 -1.14
N LYS A 189 16.92 -0.22 -1.63
CA LYS A 189 16.40 -0.10 -3.00
C LYS A 189 14.97 0.40 -2.94
N THR A 190 14.57 1.22 -3.90
CA THR A 190 13.19 1.69 -4.03
C THR A 190 12.43 0.80 -5.02
N LEU A 191 11.21 0.44 -4.65
CA LEU A 191 10.28 -0.33 -5.47
C LEU A 191 8.87 0.22 -5.28
N VAL A 192 8.36 0.89 -6.29
CA VAL A 192 7.02 1.49 -6.25
C VAL A 192 5.95 0.39 -6.27
N ASN A 193 4.93 0.51 -5.43
CA ASN A 193 3.84 -0.45 -5.42
C ASN A 193 3.09 -0.45 -6.77
N PRO A 194 2.70 -1.64 -7.28
CA PRO A 194 1.92 -1.71 -8.50
C PRO A 194 0.51 -1.17 -8.28
N SER A 195 -0.20 -0.96 -9.36
CA SER A 195 -1.64 -0.68 -9.33
C SER A 195 -2.45 -1.97 -9.12
N VAL A 196 -3.76 -1.84 -8.91
CA VAL A 196 -4.70 -2.94 -9.14
C VAL A 196 -4.74 -3.32 -10.63
N SER A 197 -5.28 -4.50 -10.96
CA SER A 197 -5.43 -4.90 -12.36
C SER A 197 -6.41 -3.98 -13.11
N PHE A 198 -6.04 -3.60 -14.32
CA PHE A 198 -6.85 -2.81 -15.25
C PHE A 198 -7.32 -3.64 -16.46
N GLU A 199 -7.20 -4.96 -16.44
CA GLU A 199 -7.57 -5.85 -17.56
C GLU A 199 -9.04 -5.69 -18.01
N HIS A 200 -9.94 -5.32 -17.08
CA HIS A 200 -11.37 -5.15 -17.35
C HIS A 200 -11.83 -3.71 -17.17
N VAL A 201 -10.91 -2.75 -17.12
CA VAL A 201 -11.22 -1.32 -16.96
C VAL A 201 -11.18 -0.63 -18.30
N ILE A 202 -12.26 0.07 -18.61
CA ILE A 202 -12.36 0.89 -19.81
C ILE A 202 -12.02 2.33 -19.42
N VAL A 203 -10.89 2.83 -19.90
CA VAL A 203 -10.52 4.23 -19.69
C VAL A 203 -11.14 5.05 -20.84
N PRO A 204 -12.14 5.92 -20.57
CA PRO A 204 -12.79 6.71 -21.60
C PRO A 204 -11.86 7.79 -22.15
N ASP A 205 -11.99 8.12 -23.44
CA ASP A 205 -11.25 9.23 -24.07
C ASP A 205 -11.62 10.58 -23.44
N VAL A 206 -12.90 10.77 -23.10
CA VAL A 206 -13.42 11.95 -22.41
C VAL A 206 -13.96 11.53 -21.05
N LYS A 207 -13.35 12.06 -19.99
CA LYS A 207 -13.76 11.79 -18.62
C LYS A 207 -14.88 12.74 -18.16
N LYS A 208 -15.66 12.28 -17.19
CA LYS A 208 -16.63 13.13 -16.49
C LYS A 208 -15.89 14.15 -15.63
N VAL A 209 -16.21 15.42 -15.76
CA VAL A 209 -15.73 16.44 -14.83
C VAL A 209 -16.32 16.17 -13.46
N GLY A 210 -15.48 16.04 -12.45
CA GLY A 210 -15.87 15.68 -11.09
C GLY A 210 -14.79 14.93 -10.35
N PHE A 211 -15.10 14.48 -9.16
CA PHE A 211 -14.14 14.00 -8.19
C PHE A 211 -14.44 12.56 -7.75
N THR A 212 -13.39 11.76 -7.64
CA THR A 212 -13.51 10.40 -7.10
C THR A 212 -12.55 10.17 -5.93
N PHE A 213 -12.96 9.33 -4.99
CA PHE A 213 -12.12 8.78 -3.94
C PHE A 213 -12.45 7.31 -3.78
N CYS A 214 -11.47 6.45 -4.06
CA CYS A 214 -11.62 5.00 -3.92
C CYS A 214 -10.61 4.46 -2.89
N GLY A 215 -11.11 3.84 -1.82
CA GLY A 215 -10.25 3.19 -0.82
C GLY A 215 -10.72 3.36 0.62
N ASN A 216 -9.80 3.14 1.57
CA ASN A 216 -10.12 3.22 2.99
C ASN A 216 -10.41 4.68 3.42
N ALA A 217 -11.62 4.94 3.89
CA ALA A 217 -12.01 6.19 4.54
C ALA A 217 -11.55 6.19 6.01
N GLY A 218 -10.24 6.16 6.20
CA GLY A 218 -9.59 6.03 7.50
C GLY A 218 -9.11 7.36 8.09
N ARG A 219 -8.47 7.27 9.25
CA ARG A 219 -8.00 8.44 10.00
C ARG A 219 -6.87 9.21 9.32
N LEU A 220 -6.08 8.54 8.47
CA LEU A 220 -4.95 9.15 7.76
C LEU A 220 -5.36 9.90 6.49
N GLN A 221 -6.61 9.78 6.04
CA GLN A 221 -7.10 10.30 4.77
C GLN A 221 -7.90 11.61 4.91
N ARG A 222 -7.78 12.34 6.01
CA ARG A 222 -8.43 13.66 6.21
C ARG A 222 -9.90 13.70 5.79
N ILE A 223 -10.64 12.58 5.91
CA ILE A 223 -12.02 12.46 5.44
C ILE A 223 -12.95 13.50 6.07
N PRO A 224 -12.89 13.83 7.38
CA PRO A 224 -13.71 14.88 7.96
C PRO A 224 -13.49 16.25 7.29
N LEU A 225 -12.25 16.59 6.93
CA LEU A 225 -11.93 17.82 6.22
C LEU A 225 -12.55 17.84 4.82
N ILE A 226 -12.46 16.73 4.08
CA ILE A 226 -13.05 16.57 2.75
C ILE A 226 -14.58 16.73 2.82
N ILE A 227 -15.22 16.05 3.79
CA ILE A 227 -16.66 16.12 4.01
C ILE A 227 -17.10 17.57 4.25
N GLN A 228 -16.41 18.28 5.14
CA GLN A 228 -16.74 19.67 5.46
C GLN A 228 -16.57 20.60 4.24
N ALA A 229 -15.51 20.43 3.46
CA ALA A 229 -15.28 21.23 2.27
C ALA A 229 -16.35 21.00 1.18
N ILE A 230 -16.74 19.74 0.96
CA ILE A 230 -17.79 19.38 0.00
C ILE A 230 -19.16 19.88 0.49
N ASP A 231 -19.47 19.74 1.78
CA ASP A 231 -20.72 20.23 2.34
C ASP A 231 -20.88 21.75 2.12
N GLN A 232 -19.82 22.52 2.40
CA GLN A 232 -19.82 23.97 2.16
C GLN A 232 -19.88 24.35 0.67
N TYR A 233 -19.20 23.56 -0.20
CA TYR A 233 -19.25 23.76 -1.65
C TYR A 233 -20.68 23.56 -2.18
N CYS A 234 -21.35 22.45 -1.81
CA CYS A 234 -22.71 22.17 -2.23
C CYS A 234 -23.72 23.18 -1.67
N GLN A 235 -23.58 23.61 -0.41
CA GLN A 235 -24.42 24.64 0.19
C GLN A 235 -24.28 26.01 -0.51
N ALA A 236 -23.11 26.30 -1.06
CA ALA A 236 -22.85 27.51 -1.85
C ALA A 236 -23.28 27.39 -3.33
N GLY A 237 -23.96 26.32 -3.72
CA GLY A 237 -24.52 26.13 -5.06
C GLY A 237 -23.63 25.36 -6.02
N GLY A 238 -22.53 24.76 -5.56
CA GLY A 238 -21.66 23.94 -6.39
C GLY A 238 -22.36 22.64 -6.86
N THR A 239 -22.12 22.24 -8.11
CA THR A 239 -22.87 21.17 -8.80
C THR A 239 -22.03 19.98 -9.26
N LEU A 240 -20.70 20.08 -9.21
CA LEU A 240 -19.83 18.98 -9.65
C LEU A 240 -20.05 17.70 -8.83
N PRO A 241 -20.00 16.53 -9.49
CA PRO A 241 -20.21 15.25 -8.82
C PRO A 241 -18.99 14.83 -7.98
N PHE A 242 -19.26 14.26 -6.80
CA PHE A 242 -18.31 13.60 -5.92
C PHE A 242 -18.72 12.14 -5.74
N VAL A 243 -17.81 11.20 -6.05
CA VAL A 243 -18.08 9.77 -5.93
C VAL A 243 -17.06 9.13 -4.97
N PHE A 244 -17.58 8.55 -3.91
CA PHE A 244 -16.80 7.85 -2.90
C PHE A 244 -17.08 6.35 -2.96
N ALA A 245 -16.03 5.54 -2.88
CA ALA A 245 -16.14 4.10 -2.77
C ALA A 245 -15.11 3.55 -1.76
N GLY A 246 -15.52 2.59 -0.96
CA GLY A 246 -14.68 1.93 0.02
C GLY A 246 -15.32 1.86 1.40
N ALA A 247 -14.57 1.38 2.38
CA ALA A 247 -14.97 1.29 3.77
C ALA A 247 -14.03 2.09 4.67
N GLY A 248 -14.33 2.20 5.95
CA GLY A 248 -13.46 2.86 6.93
C GLY A 248 -14.23 3.44 8.09
N VAL A 249 -13.52 4.06 9.02
CA VAL A 249 -14.14 4.62 10.24
C VAL A 249 -15.08 5.79 9.93
N TYR A 250 -14.90 6.46 8.79
CA TYR A 250 -15.71 7.60 8.35
C TYR A 250 -16.73 7.24 7.24
N ALA A 251 -16.97 5.94 6.99
CA ALA A 251 -17.93 5.49 6.00
C ALA A 251 -19.35 6.03 6.24
N GLY A 252 -19.82 5.98 7.49
CA GLY A 252 -21.15 6.50 7.86
C GLY A 252 -21.29 8.02 7.75
N GLU A 253 -20.20 8.78 7.83
CA GLU A 253 -20.22 10.23 7.60
C GLU A 253 -20.30 10.56 6.10
N LEU A 254 -19.63 9.76 5.25
CA LEU A 254 -19.75 9.87 3.79
C LEU A 254 -21.14 9.51 3.30
N GLU A 255 -21.76 8.49 3.90
CA GLU A 255 -23.15 8.09 3.60
C GLU A 255 -24.12 9.24 3.93
N LYS A 256 -24.02 9.86 5.11
CA LYS A 256 -24.81 11.03 5.48
C LYS A 256 -24.61 12.24 4.55
N LEU A 257 -23.37 12.46 4.08
CA LEU A 257 -23.09 13.52 3.12
C LEU A 257 -23.80 13.25 1.79
N ALA A 258 -23.81 11.99 1.33
CA ALA A 258 -24.49 11.57 0.10
C ALA A 258 -26.02 11.67 0.24
N GLU A 259 -26.59 11.39 1.41
CA GLU A 259 -28.02 11.62 1.68
C GLU A 259 -28.42 13.10 1.64
N LYS A 260 -27.47 13.98 2.02
CA LYS A 260 -27.71 15.45 2.09
C LYS A 260 -27.62 16.15 0.73
N HIS A 261 -26.77 15.69 -0.18
CA HIS A 261 -26.43 16.37 -1.42
C HIS A 261 -26.58 15.46 -2.63
N VAL A 262 -27.40 15.86 -3.61
CA VAL A 262 -27.72 15.08 -4.84
C VAL A 262 -26.50 14.82 -5.72
N ASN A 263 -25.49 15.67 -5.67
CA ASN A 263 -24.24 15.54 -6.43
C ASN A 263 -23.15 14.74 -5.69
N VAL A 264 -23.45 14.19 -4.53
CA VAL A 264 -22.54 13.30 -3.79
C VAL A 264 -23.08 11.88 -3.81
N THR A 265 -22.22 10.92 -4.15
CA THR A 265 -22.55 9.49 -4.17
C THR A 265 -21.58 8.71 -3.29
N TYR A 266 -22.10 7.89 -2.39
CA TYR A 266 -21.31 6.91 -1.65
C TYR A 266 -21.75 5.49 -2.04
N LYS A 267 -20.81 4.70 -2.60
CA LYS A 267 -21.08 3.36 -3.10
C LYS A 267 -20.79 2.24 -2.10
N GLY A 268 -20.29 2.57 -0.92
CA GLY A 268 -19.83 1.55 0.02
C GLY A 268 -18.63 0.76 -0.49
N LEU A 269 -18.49 -0.47 0.00
CA LEU A 269 -17.40 -1.35 -0.42
C LEU A 269 -17.68 -1.89 -1.84
N VAL A 270 -16.75 -1.64 -2.75
CA VAL A 270 -16.80 -2.10 -4.14
C VAL A 270 -15.63 -3.05 -4.43
N SER A 271 -15.68 -3.78 -5.53
CA SER A 271 -14.56 -4.57 -6.02
C SER A 271 -13.38 -3.68 -6.46
N ALA A 272 -12.17 -4.25 -6.54
CA ALA A 272 -11.00 -3.51 -7.02
C ALA A 272 -11.18 -3.02 -8.47
N SER A 273 -11.85 -3.81 -9.31
CA SER A 273 -12.16 -3.44 -10.71
C SER A 273 -13.15 -2.28 -10.78
N GLU A 274 -14.21 -2.29 -9.96
CA GLU A 274 -15.15 -1.17 -9.87
C GLU A 274 -14.51 0.10 -9.35
N ALA A 275 -13.63 0.01 -8.33
CA ALA A 275 -12.88 1.15 -7.82
C ALA A 275 -11.94 1.74 -8.90
N ALA A 276 -11.29 0.87 -9.69
CA ALA A 276 -10.45 1.27 -10.80
C ALA A 276 -11.27 1.95 -11.91
N GLN A 277 -12.46 1.40 -12.24
CA GLN A 277 -13.39 1.99 -13.23
C GLN A 277 -13.88 3.37 -12.78
N LEU A 278 -14.27 3.51 -11.51
CA LEU A 278 -14.67 4.82 -10.96
C LEU A 278 -13.54 5.85 -11.08
N SER A 279 -12.30 5.44 -10.83
CA SER A 279 -11.15 6.32 -11.00
C SER A 279 -10.88 6.66 -12.47
N ALA A 280 -11.24 5.75 -13.40
CA ALA A 280 -11.11 5.98 -14.83
C ALA A 280 -12.23 6.89 -15.39
N ASP A 281 -13.42 6.82 -14.83
CA ASP A 281 -14.59 7.57 -15.33
C ASP A 281 -14.48 9.08 -15.04
N TYR A 282 -13.83 9.47 -13.94
CA TYR A 282 -13.74 10.86 -13.49
C TYR A 282 -12.38 11.49 -13.75
N GLU A 283 -12.40 12.80 -13.98
CA GLU A 283 -11.19 13.56 -14.31
C GLU A 283 -10.26 13.71 -13.10
N TRP A 284 -10.81 13.90 -11.90
CA TRP A 284 -10.05 14.21 -10.70
C TRP A 284 -10.15 13.11 -9.63
N ALA A 285 -9.02 12.73 -9.05
CA ALA A 285 -8.95 11.76 -7.97
C ALA A 285 -8.38 12.40 -6.69
N LEU A 286 -9.14 12.36 -5.62
CA LEU A 286 -8.75 12.89 -4.30
C LEU A 286 -7.72 11.95 -3.65
N LEU A 287 -6.57 12.52 -3.28
CA LEU A 287 -5.50 11.84 -2.55
C LEU A 287 -5.20 12.58 -1.23
N PRO A 288 -6.13 12.56 -0.29
CA PRO A 288 -5.92 13.18 1.01
C PRO A 288 -5.04 12.30 1.90
N ILE A 289 -4.08 12.93 2.58
CA ILE A 289 -3.17 12.26 3.50
C ILE A 289 -2.68 13.21 4.60
N GLU A 290 -2.53 12.71 5.82
CA GLU A 290 -1.92 13.46 6.93
C GLU A 290 -0.44 13.71 6.66
N ASP A 291 0.03 14.94 6.88
CA ASP A 291 1.40 15.35 6.56
C ASP A 291 2.45 14.52 7.29
N ASP A 292 2.23 14.28 8.58
CA ASP A 292 3.18 13.56 9.43
C ASP A 292 3.40 12.11 9.00
N VAL A 293 2.42 11.50 8.33
CA VAL A 293 2.54 10.11 7.87
C VAL A 293 3.33 9.98 6.59
N THR A 294 3.42 11.04 5.78
CA THR A 294 4.05 10.98 4.44
C THR A 294 5.54 10.62 4.47
N LYS A 295 6.20 10.77 5.62
CA LYS A 295 7.60 10.34 5.84
C LYS A 295 7.73 8.84 6.06
N PHE A 296 6.64 8.19 6.47
CA PHE A 296 6.65 6.81 6.96
C PHE A 296 5.84 5.85 6.10
N ALA A 297 4.98 6.37 5.25
CA ALA A 297 4.10 5.61 4.37
C ALA A 297 3.81 6.38 3.09
N PHE A 298 3.46 5.66 2.03
CA PHE A 298 3.07 6.25 0.75
C PHE A 298 1.69 5.73 0.32
N PRO A 299 0.76 6.59 -0.17
CA PRO A 299 -0.60 6.18 -0.48
C PRO A 299 -0.65 5.23 -1.69
N SER A 300 -0.95 3.96 -1.48
CA SER A 300 -0.98 2.91 -2.50
C SER A 300 -1.97 3.15 -3.65
N LYS A 301 -3.03 3.92 -3.41
CA LYS A 301 -4.04 4.25 -4.43
C LYS A 301 -3.51 5.17 -5.54
N SER A 302 -2.40 5.87 -5.31
CA SER A 302 -1.77 6.76 -6.28
C SER A 302 -1.46 6.07 -7.61
N SER A 303 -0.95 4.83 -7.56
CA SER A 303 -0.65 4.02 -8.76
C SER A 303 -1.91 3.75 -9.58
N SER A 304 -3.03 3.43 -8.92
CA SER A 304 -4.31 3.20 -9.62
C SER A 304 -4.85 4.47 -10.27
N TYR A 305 -4.71 5.63 -9.62
CA TYR A 305 -5.13 6.91 -10.20
C TYR A 305 -4.34 7.27 -11.46
N ILE A 306 -3.04 7.00 -11.46
CA ILE A 306 -2.19 7.21 -12.65
C ILE A 306 -2.63 6.29 -13.79
N LEU A 307 -2.81 4.98 -13.55
CA LEU A 307 -3.26 4.04 -14.58
C LEU A 307 -4.66 4.38 -15.10
N ALA A 308 -5.54 4.83 -14.22
CA ALA A 308 -6.85 5.36 -14.57
C ALA A 308 -6.77 6.63 -15.44
N GLY A 309 -5.64 7.30 -15.50
CA GLY A 309 -5.49 8.59 -16.18
C GLY A 309 -6.21 9.75 -15.48
N ALA A 310 -6.49 9.62 -14.18
CA ALA A 310 -7.07 10.70 -13.40
C ALA A 310 -6.00 11.74 -13.00
N LYS A 311 -6.40 13.01 -12.90
CA LYS A 311 -5.59 14.08 -12.32
C LYS A 311 -5.65 13.95 -10.80
N ILE A 312 -4.49 13.96 -10.12
CA ILE A 312 -4.42 13.78 -8.68
C ILE A 312 -4.59 15.10 -7.95
N ILE A 313 -5.48 15.13 -6.96
CA ILE A 313 -5.57 16.23 -5.99
C ILE A 313 -4.92 15.75 -4.70
N ALA A 314 -3.66 16.11 -4.49
CA ALA A 314 -2.99 15.83 -3.22
C ALA A 314 -3.44 16.84 -2.17
N VAL A 315 -4.19 16.38 -1.16
CA VAL A 315 -4.64 17.22 -0.05
C VAL A 315 -3.68 17.05 1.12
N CYS A 316 -2.62 17.83 1.10
CA CYS A 316 -1.52 17.80 2.08
C CYS A 316 -0.70 19.08 2.00
N GLY A 317 0.16 19.33 2.99
CA GLY A 317 1.09 20.45 2.96
C GLY A 317 2.10 20.33 1.81
N CYS A 318 2.49 21.47 1.22
CA CYS A 318 3.37 21.58 0.05
C CYS A 318 4.77 20.97 0.24
N ASN A 319 5.25 20.82 1.47
CA ASN A 319 6.57 20.28 1.78
C ASN A 319 6.59 18.75 1.96
N THR A 320 5.45 18.07 1.83
CA THR A 320 5.35 16.61 1.99
C THR A 320 5.94 15.86 0.79
N SER A 321 6.28 14.58 0.99
CA SER A 321 6.75 13.70 -0.10
C SER A 321 5.72 13.54 -1.20
N VAL A 322 4.44 13.44 -0.80
CA VAL A 322 3.33 13.29 -1.73
C VAL A 322 3.16 14.54 -2.59
N ALA A 323 3.23 15.75 -1.97
CA ALA A 323 3.19 17.00 -2.71
C ALA A 323 4.33 17.10 -3.73
N LYS A 324 5.57 16.82 -3.30
CA LYS A 324 6.75 16.83 -4.19
C LYS A 324 6.60 15.81 -5.31
N TRP A 325 6.12 14.62 -5.02
CA TRP A 325 5.91 13.57 -6.01
C TRP A 325 4.87 13.99 -7.06
N VAL A 326 3.74 14.58 -6.65
CA VAL A 326 2.69 15.07 -7.57
C VAL A 326 3.21 16.18 -8.45
N THR A 327 3.92 17.18 -7.90
CA THR A 327 4.44 18.33 -8.65
C THR A 327 5.60 17.95 -9.57
N THR A 328 6.56 17.15 -9.10
CA THR A 328 7.72 16.73 -9.91
C THR A 328 7.31 15.89 -11.12
N ASN A 329 6.29 15.04 -10.96
CA ASN A 329 5.79 14.20 -12.05
C ASN A 329 4.68 14.89 -12.87
N ALA A 330 4.29 16.12 -12.56
CA ALA A 330 3.22 16.86 -13.23
C ALA A 330 1.92 16.04 -13.40
N ILE A 331 1.50 15.29 -12.33
CA ILE A 331 0.37 14.36 -12.37
C ILE A 331 -0.89 14.90 -11.72
N GLY A 332 -0.85 16.12 -11.25
CA GLY A 332 -1.98 16.72 -10.54
C GLY A 332 -1.62 18.03 -9.88
N VAL A 333 -2.38 18.38 -8.88
CA VAL A 333 -2.24 19.60 -8.09
C VAL A 333 -2.13 19.29 -6.59
N VAL A 334 -1.52 20.21 -5.86
CA VAL A 334 -1.45 20.15 -4.40
C VAL A 334 -2.39 21.22 -3.85
N VAL A 335 -3.30 20.83 -2.97
CA VAL A 335 -4.23 21.74 -2.30
C VAL A 335 -3.94 21.67 -0.80
N GLU A 336 -3.74 22.84 -0.20
CA GLU A 336 -3.53 22.96 1.24
C GLU A 336 -4.69 22.33 2.03
N PRO A 337 -4.40 21.59 3.11
CA PRO A 337 -5.40 20.82 3.83
C PRO A 337 -6.27 21.70 4.74
N CYS A 338 -6.99 22.61 4.14
CA CYS A 338 -8.01 23.43 4.81
C CYS A 338 -9.30 23.51 3.98
N VAL A 339 -10.41 23.75 4.66
CA VAL A 339 -11.75 23.74 4.07
C VAL A 339 -11.90 24.78 2.98
N ASP A 340 -11.41 26.00 3.22
CA ASP A 340 -11.53 27.09 2.26
C ASP A 340 -10.73 26.87 0.99
N SER A 341 -9.49 26.36 1.09
CA SER A 341 -8.67 26.05 -0.09
C SER A 341 -9.30 24.95 -0.94
N LEU A 342 -9.86 23.91 -0.33
CA LEU A 342 -10.56 22.86 -1.04
C LEU A 342 -11.84 23.38 -1.71
N ARG A 343 -12.65 24.15 -1.00
CA ARG A 343 -13.87 24.75 -1.54
C ARG A 343 -13.57 25.67 -2.75
N GLN A 344 -12.58 26.54 -2.61
CA GLN A 344 -12.13 27.42 -3.72
C GLN A 344 -11.64 26.58 -4.91
N PHE A 345 -10.88 25.52 -4.66
CA PHE A 345 -10.41 24.63 -5.71
C PHE A 345 -11.57 23.95 -6.44
N PHE A 346 -12.61 23.47 -5.73
CA PHE A 346 -13.78 22.85 -6.37
C PHE A 346 -14.52 23.84 -7.26
N PHE A 347 -14.71 25.09 -6.84
CA PHE A 347 -15.29 26.13 -7.70
C PHE A 347 -14.40 26.48 -8.88
N ALA A 348 -13.08 26.55 -8.70
CA ALA A 348 -12.16 26.81 -9.79
C ALA A 348 -12.20 25.72 -10.89
N ILE A 349 -12.39 24.45 -10.50
CA ILE A 349 -12.64 23.37 -11.45
C ILE A 349 -13.99 23.55 -12.15
N GLU A 350 -15.06 23.91 -11.41
CA GLU A 350 -16.39 24.13 -11.98
C GLU A 350 -16.42 25.29 -13.00
N HIS A 351 -15.61 26.32 -12.77
CA HIS A 351 -15.45 27.48 -13.65
C HIS A 351 -14.39 27.29 -14.74
N ASP A 352 -13.89 26.05 -14.90
CA ASP A 352 -12.94 25.67 -15.96
C ASP A 352 -11.55 26.41 -15.87
N GLU A 353 -11.20 26.90 -14.68
CA GLU A 353 -9.92 27.62 -14.48
C GLU A 353 -8.70 26.68 -14.60
N TYR A 354 -8.91 25.36 -14.52
CA TYR A 354 -7.87 24.32 -14.62
C TYR A 354 -7.89 23.56 -15.96
N SER A 355 -8.67 23.99 -16.95
CA SER A 355 -8.70 23.38 -18.29
C SER A 355 -7.35 23.35 -18.99
N ASN A 356 -6.57 24.43 -18.79
CA ASN A 356 -5.23 24.59 -19.36
C ASN A 356 -4.10 23.96 -18.54
N VAL A 357 -4.39 23.32 -17.41
CA VAL A 357 -3.39 22.53 -16.68
C VAL A 357 -3.08 21.28 -17.51
N GLN A 358 -2.23 21.46 -18.51
CA GLN A 358 -1.60 20.34 -19.20
C GLN A 358 -0.75 19.60 -18.17
N LEU A 359 -1.26 18.48 -17.73
CA LEU A 359 -0.45 17.50 -17.04
C LEU A 359 0.50 16.91 -18.08
N ASN A 360 1.70 17.47 -18.13
CA ASN A 360 2.75 17.08 -19.06
C ASN A 360 3.41 15.78 -18.54
N MET A 361 2.57 14.77 -18.36
CA MET A 361 2.96 13.46 -17.90
C MET A 361 3.32 12.63 -19.11
N ASP A 362 4.53 12.10 -19.14
CA ASP A 362 4.80 10.91 -19.92
C ASP A 362 4.10 9.72 -19.22
N ARG A 363 2.76 9.73 -19.39
CA ARG A 363 1.86 8.75 -18.78
C ARG A 363 2.27 7.33 -19.18
N ASP A 364 2.83 7.15 -20.35
CA ASP A 364 3.16 5.83 -20.85
C ASP A 364 4.39 5.26 -20.14
N ILE A 365 5.38 6.09 -19.82
CA ILE A 365 6.50 5.68 -18.97
C ILE A 365 6.05 5.35 -17.55
N LEU A 366 5.20 6.18 -16.94
CA LEU A 366 4.70 5.91 -15.59
C LEU A 366 3.77 4.69 -15.56
N LYS A 367 2.87 4.55 -16.54
CA LYS A 367 2.00 3.37 -16.67
C LYS A 367 2.81 2.10 -16.83
N ALA A 368 3.85 2.12 -17.66
CA ALA A 368 4.73 0.99 -17.85
C ALA A 368 5.36 0.51 -16.53
N ARG A 369 5.69 1.43 -15.61
CA ARG A 369 6.31 1.12 -14.31
C ARG A 369 5.34 0.62 -13.24
N LEU A 370 4.03 0.80 -13.41
CA LEU A 370 3.01 0.50 -12.39
C LEU A 370 2.29 -0.84 -12.62
N GLY A 371 2.62 -1.55 -13.69
CA GLY A 371 2.09 -2.87 -13.97
C GLY A 371 2.65 -3.95 -13.05
N PHE A 372 1.88 -5.02 -12.83
CA PHE A 372 2.34 -6.17 -12.02
C PHE A 372 3.60 -6.83 -12.59
N ASP A 373 3.71 -6.95 -13.92
CA ASP A 373 4.84 -7.65 -14.55
C ASP A 373 6.16 -6.91 -14.30
N VAL A 374 6.15 -5.57 -14.38
CA VAL A 374 7.34 -4.76 -14.06
C VAL A 374 7.68 -4.89 -12.57
N PHE A 375 6.69 -4.76 -11.70
CA PHE A 375 6.90 -4.94 -10.26
C PHE A 375 7.51 -6.32 -9.94
N VAL A 376 6.99 -7.38 -10.54
CA VAL A 376 7.46 -8.76 -10.32
C VAL A 376 8.87 -8.95 -10.85
N ASN A 377 9.22 -8.37 -12.00
CA ASN A 377 10.57 -8.42 -12.58
C ASN A 377 11.56 -7.66 -11.69
N ASP A 378 11.24 -6.44 -11.29
CA ASP A 378 12.07 -5.62 -10.40
C ASP A 378 12.23 -6.31 -9.03
N LEU A 379 11.15 -6.84 -8.46
CA LEU A 379 11.21 -7.60 -7.21
C LEU A 379 12.07 -8.86 -7.37
N THR A 380 12.02 -9.52 -8.52
CA THR A 380 12.86 -10.69 -8.82
C THR A 380 14.34 -10.30 -8.84
N GLU A 381 14.70 -9.20 -9.49
CA GLU A 381 16.07 -8.69 -9.49
C GLU A 381 16.54 -8.34 -8.06
N LEU A 382 15.70 -7.66 -7.28
CA LEU A 382 16.02 -7.23 -5.93
C LEU A 382 16.13 -8.39 -4.93
N VAL A 383 15.30 -9.41 -5.06
CA VAL A 383 15.24 -10.54 -4.10
C VAL A 383 16.13 -11.70 -4.55
N VAL A 384 16.20 -11.98 -5.85
CA VAL A 384 16.80 -13.21 -6.39
C VAL A 384 18.09 -12.94 -7.13
N GLY A 385 18.27 -11.75 -7.70
CA GLY A 385 19.47 -11.35 -8.42
C GLY A 385 20.72 -11.70 -7.60
N ASP A 386 21.62 -12.44 -8.20
CA ASP A 386 22.87 -12.82 -7.56
C ASP A 386 23.70 -11.56 -7.27
N ARG A 387 24.24 -11.47 -6.05
CA ARG A 387 25.39 -10.62 -5.76
C ARG A 387 26.63 -11.27 -6.41
N GLY A 388 26.57 -11.43 -7.73
CA GLY A 388 27.68 -11.86 -8.55
C GLY A 388 28.35 -10.65 -9.14
N LEU A 389 29.62 -10.44 -8.76
CA LEU A 389 30.61 -9.60 -9.45
C LEU A 389 30.50 -8.06 -9.23
N GLU A 390 30.73 -7.60 -8.00
CA GLU A 390 31.48 -6.37 -7.77
C GLU A 390 32.49 -6.60 -6.63
N HIS A 391 33.47 -7.45 -6.88
CA HIS A 391 34.77 -7.44 -6.27
C HIS A 391 35.78 -7.72 -7.39
N GLY A 392 36.16 -6.65 -8.09
CA GLY A 392 37.26 -6.52 -8.96
C GLY A 392 37.89 -5.16 -8.75
#